data_4cc90a8036a6c44381d9b71c8a61c31e
#
_entry.id   4cc90a8036a6c44381d9b71c8a61c31e
#
_cell.length_a   1.000
_cell.length_b   1.000
_cell.length_c   1.000
_cell.angle_alpha   90.00
_cell.angle_beta   90.00
_cell.angle_gamma   90.00
#
_symmetry.space_group_name_H-M   'P 1'
#
loop_
_entity.id
_entity.type
_entity.pdbx_description
1 polymer ?
#
loop_
_entity_poly.entity_id
_entity_poly.type
_entity_poly.pdbx_seq_one_letter_code
_entity_poly.pdbx_strand_id
1 'polypeptide(L)'
;MQGLGPVWQVMKYIFQRRGFMTLPSAPMLAFLRTREDMETPDIQMHMVPYAVKNPKKRQLHKFPGMTVSIYQLRPESLGSIHIQSPDPSDQPAINFNFLTDPIDRDA
;
A
#
# COMPACT_ATOMS: atom_id res chain seq x y z
N MET A 1 12.39 13.54 11.90
CA MET A 1 13.47 14.33 11.26
C MET A 1 13.17 15.79 11.53
N GLN A 2 13.83 16.36 12.53
CA GLN A 2 13.72 17.79 12.88
C GLN A 2 15.11 18.40 12.70
N GLY A 3 15.17 19.63 12.15
CA GLY A 3 16.41 20.36 11.92
C GLY A 3 16.96 20.25 10.49
N LEU A 4 18.26 20.49 10.30
CA LEU A 4 18.96 20.48 9.00
C LEU A 4 19.06 19.10 8.33
N GLY A 5 18.63 18.04 9.00
CA GLY A 5 18.67 16.66 8.51
C GLY A 5 18.01 16.45 7.13
N PRO A 6 16.80 16.97 6.86
CA PRO A 6 16.18 16.83 5.55
C PRO A 6 16.95 17.51 4.44
N VAL A 7 17.46 18.72 4.68
CA VAL A 7 18.27 19.50 3.72
C VAL A 7 19.54 18.73 3.38
N TRP A 8 20.20 18.17 4.41
CA TRP A 8 21.41 17.37 4.22
C TRP A 8 21.16 16.12 3.37
N GLN A 9 20.02 15.45 3.55
CA GLN A 9 19.64 14.28 2.73
C GLN A 9 19.41 14.67 1.26
N VAL A 10 18.79 15.83 1.01
CA VAL A 10 18.60 16.36 -0.36
C VAL A 10 19.96 16.65 -1.00
N MET A 11 20.84 17.35 -0.30
CA MET A 11 22.19 17.68 -0.78
C MET A 11 23.00 16.40 -1.09
N LYS A 12 22.93 15.43 -0.19
CA LYS A 12 23.58 14.12 -0.38
C LYS A 12 23.06 13.39 -1.61
N TYR A 13 21.76 13.45 -1.87
CA TYR A 13 21.16 12.86 -3.07
C TYR A 13 21.61 13.58 -4.35
N ILE A 14 21.59 14.92 -4.37
CA ILE A 14 21.95 15.70 -5.55
C ILE A 14 23.41 15.48 -5.94
N PHE A 15 24.33 15.56 -4.96
CA PHE A 15 25.77 15.50 -5.24
C PHE A 15 26.37 14.10 -5.28
N GLN A 16 25.81 13.17 -4.52
CA GLN A 16 26.40 11.83 -4.37
C GLN A 16 25.51 10.70 -4.87
N ARG A 17 24.24 10.98 -5.22
CA ARG A 17 23.25 9.95 -5.60
C ARG A 17 23.12 8.85 -4.54
N ARG A 18 23.23 9.23 -3.24
CA ARG A 18 23.20 8.31 -2.09
C ARG A 18 22.27 8.83 -1.01
N GLY A 19 21.89 7.93 -0.09
CA GLY A 19 21.10 8.25 1.09
C GLY A 19 19.63 7.86 0.96
N PHE A 20 18.82 8.28 1.94
CA PHE A 20 17.41 7.87 2.07
C PHE A 20 16.57 8.16 0.81
N MET A 21 16.87 9.22 0.08
CA MET A 21 16.13 9.60 -1.13
C MET A 21 16.40 8.70 -2.35
N THR A 22 17.33 7.75 -2.26
CA THR A 22 17.53 6.72 -3.30
C THR A 22 16.64 5.50 -3.11
N LEU A 23 16.02 5.36 -1.94
CA LEU A 23 15.15 4.25 -1.64
C LEU A 23 13.76 4.46 -2.26
N PRO A 24 13.13 3.41 -2.78
CA PRO A 24 11.72 3.46 -3.14
C PRO A 24 10.86 3.72 -1.91
N SER A 25 9.61 4.15 -2.12
CA SER A 25 8.68 4.45 -1.02
C SER A 25 8.37 3.23 -0.13
N ALA A 26 8.41 2.04 -0.70
CA ALA A 26 8.26 0.76 0.00
C ALA A 26 9.45 -0.14 -0.32
N PRO A 27 10.60 -0.01 0.39
CA PRO A 27 11.82 -0.71 0.09
C PRO A 27 11.80 -2.21 0.46
N MET A 28 10.81 -2.63 1.23
CA MET A 28 10.70 -4.02 1.68
C MET A 28 9.35 -4.59 1.28
N LEU A 29 9.40 -5.78 0.68
CA LEU A 29 8.26 -6.61 0.30
C LEU A 29 8.42 -7.98 0.94
N ALA A 30 7.30 -8.57 1.38
CA ALA A 30 7.23 -9.96 1.78
C ALA A 30 6.01 -10.60 1.13
N PHE A 31 6.17 -11.85 0.71
CA PHE A 31 5.10 -12.70 0.20
C PHE A 31 4.97 -13.89 1.12
N LEU A 32 3.78 -14.10 1.64
CA LEU A 32 3.50 -15.12 2.66
C LEU A 32 2.35 -16.01 2.21
N ARG A 33 2.31 -17.23 2.74
CA ARG A 33 1.18 -18.12 2.61
C ARG A 33 0.43 -18.15 3.94
N THR A 34 -0.89 -17.98 3.89
CA THR A 34 -1.74 -18.08 5.09
C THR A 34 -1.95 -19.52 5.53
N ARG A 35 -1.83 -20.46 4.58
CA ARG A 35 -1.96 -21.89 4.82
C ARG A 35 -0.79 -22.67 4.21
N GLU A 36 -0.44 -23.80 4.83
CA GLU A 36 0.68 -24.64 4.39
C GLU A 36 0.41 -25.39 3.08
N ASP A 37 -0.86 -25.67 2.79
CA ASP A 37 -1.30 -26.39 1.59
C ASP A 37 -1.26 -25.56 0.29
N MET A 38 -0.99 -24.25 0.40
CA MET A 38 -0.94 -23.37 -0.77
C MET A 38 0.42 -23.49 -1.51
N GLU A 39 0.36 -23.68 -2.82
CA GLU A 39 1.58 -23.73 -3.65
C GLU A 39 2.26 -22.37 -3.75
N THR A 40 1.50 -21.30 -3.77
CA THR A 40 2.00 -19.94 -3.96
C THR A 40 1.53 -19.01 -2.84
N PRO A 41 2.28 -17.95 -2.54
CA PRO A 41 1.85 -16.92 -1.59
C PRO A 41 0.51 -16.30 -2.00
N ASP A 42 -0.31 -16.04 -1.01
CA ASP A 42 -1.63 -15.41 -1.12
C ASP A 42 -1.71 -14.05 -0.43
N ILE A 43 -0.71 -13.70 0.38
CA ILE A 43 -0.58 -12.41 1.05
C ILE A 43 0.69 -11.71 0.61
N GLN A 44 0.59 -10.41 0.35
CA GLN A 44 1.71 -9.51 0.13
C GLN A 44 1.74 -8.44 1.21
N MET A 45 2.92 -8.21 1.75
CA MET A 45 3.18 -7.15 2.71
C MET A 45 4.12 -6.11 2.12
N HIS A 46 3.76 -4.83 2.27
CA HIS A 46 4.62 -3.69 1.98
C HIS A 46 5.03 -3.00 3.27
N MET A 47 6.32 -2.74 3.44
CA MET A 47 6.83 -2.01 4.59
C MET A 47 7.43 -0.69 4.14
N VAL A 48 6.96 0.40 4.76
CA VAL A 48 7.51 1.75 4.55
C VAL A 48 8.13 2.27 5.85
N PRO A 49 9.32 2.91 5.77
CA PRO A 49 10.10 3.31 6.95
C PRO A 49 9.61 4.63 7.58
N TYR A 50 8.30 4.83 7.61
CA TYR A 50 7.67 5.97 8.27
C TYR A 50 6.26 5.62 8.76
N ALA A 51 5.83 6.25 9.85
CA ALA A 51 4.49 6.05 10.40
C ALA A 51 3.49 7.00 9.73
N VAL A 52 2.49 6.43 9.06
CA VAL A 52 1.41 7.18 8.41
C VAL A 52 0.34 7.53 9.45
N LYS A 53 0.06 8.83 9.61
CA LYS A 53 -1.00 9.34 10.49
C LYS A 53 -2.35 9.37 9.80
N ASN A 54 -2.38 9.91 8.59
CA ASN A 54 -3.60 10.02 7.79
C ASN A 54 -3.24 9.86 6.30
N PRO A 55 -3.59 8.73 5.68
CA PRO A 55 -3.24 8.48 4.29
C PRO A 55 -3.96 9.43 3.32
N LYS A 56 -5.22 9.80 3.58
CA LYS A 56 -6.00 10.72 2.72
C LYS A 56 -5.40 12.12 2.68
N LYS A 57 -4.89 12.60 3.83
CA LYS A 57 -4.24 13.92 3.95
C LYS A 57 -2.73 13.85 3.74
N ARG A 58 -2.16 12.69 3.43
CA ARG A 58 -0.72 12.43 3.28
C ARG A 58 0.09 12.93 4.49
N GLN A 59 -0.45 12.74 5.68
CA GLN A 59 0.20 13.18 6.92
C GLN A 59 0.97 12.03 7.56
N LEU A 60 2.18 12.33 7.98
CA LEU A 60 3.04 11.41 8.71
C LEU A 60 3.08 11.78 10.20
N HIS A 61 3.34 10.78 11.04
CA HIS A 61 3.68 11.03 12.43
C HIS A 61 5.06 11.67 12.57
N LYS A 62 5.26 12.45 13.64
CA LYS A 62 6.54 13.11 13.92
C LYS A 62 7.54 12.20 14.65
N PHE A 63 7.09 11.03 15.11
CA PHE A 63 7.96 10.05 15.78
C PHE A 63 8.50 9.03 14.76
N PRO A 64 9.65 8.41 15.04
CA PRO A 64 10.17 7.31 14.25
C PRO A 64 9.20 6.11 14.29
N GLY A 65 8.96 5.50 13.14
CA GLY A 65 8.07 4.35 13.05
C GLY A 65 8.05 3.78 11.64
N MET A 66 7.33 2.68 11.46
CA MET A 66 7.08 2.06 10.17
C MET A 66 5.58 1.85 9.97
N THR A 67 5.18 1.69 8.74
CA THR A 67 3.84 1.25 8.37
C THR A 67 3.97 -0.04 7.58
N VAL A 68 3.17 -1.03 7.95
CA VAL A 68 3.03 -2.28 7.21
C VAL A 68 1.62 -2.27 6.60
N SER A 69 1.56 -2.47 5.30
CA SER A 69 0.31 -2.66 4.56
C SER A 69 0.25 -4.10 4.08
N ILE A 70 -0.89 -4.74 4.28
CA ILE A 70 -1.11 -6.14 3.96
C ILE A 70 -2.18 -6.20 2.87
N TYR A 71 -1.94 -7.01 1.86
CA TYR A 71 -2.84 -7.19 0.72
C TYR A 71 -3.03 -8.67 0.44
N GLN A 72 -4.28 -9.09 0.26
CA GLN A 72 -4.61 -10.37 -0.32
C GLN A 72 -4.34 -10.33 -1.82
N LEU A 73 -3.65 -11.34 -2.35
CA LEU A 73 -3.23 -11.40 -3.75
C LEU A 73 -4.27 -12.06 -4.67
N ARG A 74 -5.08 -12.94 -4.12
CA ARG A 74 -6.02 -13.77 -4.90
C ARG A 74 -7.37 -13.84 -4.19
N PRO A 75 -8.12 -12.71 -4.12
CA PRO A 75 -9.45 -12.74 -3.56
C PRO A 75 -10.40 -13.51 -4.48
N GLU A 76 -11.30 -14.29 -3.88
CA GLU A 76 -12.39 -15.00 -4.54
C GLU A 76 -13.66 -14.14 -4.63
N SER A 77 -13.77 -13.11 -3.80
CA SER A 77 -14.88 -12.16 -3.86
C SER A 77 -14.87 -11.38 -5.16
N LEU A 78 -16.01 -11.35 -5.84
CA LEU A 78 -16.18 -10.64 -7.10
C LEU A 78 -17.09 -9.43 -6.93
N GLY A 79 -16.65 -8.31 -7.43
CA GLY A 79 -17.43 -7.09 -7.53
C GLY A 79 -18.11 -6.93 -8.89
N SER A 80 -18.78 -5.80 -9.08
CA SER A 80 -19.43 -5.44 -10.34
C SER A 80 -19.27 -3.97 -10.65
N ILE A 81 -19.28 -3.66 -11.95
CA ILE A 81 -19.34 -2.29 -12.46
C ILE A 81 -20.38 -2.23 -13.58
N HIS A 82 -21.29 -1.27 -13.48
CA HIS A 82 -22.37 -1.10 -14.44
C HIS A 82 -22.51 0.36 -14.86
N ILE A 83 -22.78 0.58 -16.15
CA ILE A 83 -23.16 1.90 -16.68
C ILE A 83 -24.57 2.23 -16.15
N GLN A 84 -24.75 3.44 -15.63
CA GLN A 84 -26.04 3.90 -15.10
C GLN A 84 -26.86 4.72 -16.09
N SER A 85 -26.22 5.36 -17.04
CA SER A 85 -26.87 6.19 -18.05
C SER A 85 -26.06 6.25 -19.35
N PRO A 86 -26.63 6.73 -20.46
CA PRO A 86 -25.90 6.95 -21.71
C PRO A 86 -24.99 8.18 -21.67
N ASP A 87 -25.06 9.01 -20.61
CA ASP A 87 -24.18 10.19 -20.44
C ASP A 87 -22.79 9.75 -19.96
N PRO A 88 -21.71 10.01 -20.76
CA PRO A 88 -20.37 9.63 -20.39
C PRO A 88 -19.80 10.39 -19.16
N SER A 89 -20.47 11.45 -18.72
CA SER A 89 -20.11 12.21 -17.51
C SER A 89 -20.63 11.56 -16.24
N ASP A 90 -21.59 10.66 -16.34
CA ASP A 90 -22.14 9.96 -15.20
C ASP A 90 -21.19 8.88 -14.69
N GLN A 91 -20.99 8.86 -13.37
CA GLN A 91 -20.15 7.84 -12.75
C GLN A 91 -20.84 6.48 -12.83
N PRO A 92 -20.11 5.40 -13.15
CA PRO A 92 -20.67 4.05 -13.14
C PRO A 92 -21.03 3.62 -11.73
N ALA A 93 -22.00 2.70 -11.62
CA ALA A 93 -22.25 1.98 -10.38
C ALA A 93 -21.13 0.99 -10.11
N ILE A 94 -20.34 1.23 -9.08
CA ILE A 94 -19.23 0.36 -8.68
C ILE A 94 -19.57 -0.31 -7.36
N ASN A 95 -19.64 -1.63 -7.36
CA ASN A 95 -19.77 -2.44 -6.17
C ASN A 95 -18.53 -3.32 -6.03
N PHE A 96 -17.66 -3.00 -5.07
CA PHE A 96 -16.43 -3.78 -4.83
C PHE A 96 -16.71 -5.16 -4.24
N ASN A 97 -17.76 -5.29 -3.44
CA ASN A 97 -18.21 -6.55 -2.84
C ASN A 97 -17.07 -7.29 -2.08
N PHE A 98 -16.17 -6.55 -1.40
CA PHE A 98 -15.04 -7.11 -0.68
C PHE A 98 -15.50 -8.07 0.43
N LEU A 99 -14.69 -9.12 0.69
CA LEU A 99 -14.84 -10.05 1.80
C LEU A 99 -16.21 -10.75 1.85
N THR A 100 -16.85 -10.95 0.70
CA THR A 100 -18.12 -11.70 0.63
C THR A 100 -17.88 -13.20 0.60
N ASP A 101 -16.77 -13.63 0.04
CA ASP A 101 -16.36 -15.04 0.08
C ASP A 101 -15.76 -15.40 1.45
N PRO A 102 -16.09 -16.57 2.03
CA PRO A 102 -15.49 -17.03 3.29
C PRO A 102 -13.97 -17.15 3.23
N ILE A 103 -13.40 -17.59 2.10
CA ILE A 103 -11.95 -17.75 1.91
C ILE A 103 -11.21 -16.42 2.11
N ASP A 104 -11.80 -15.31 1.62
CA ASP A 104 -11.23 -13.98 1.74
C ASP A 104 -11.26 -13.45 3.18
N ARG A 105 -12.20 -13.96 3.99
CA ARG A 105 -12.30 -13.58 5.41
C ARG A 105 -11.35 -14.37 6.31
N ASP A 106 -11.00 -15.58 5.88
CA ASP A 106 -10.13 -16.49 6.63
C ASP A 106 -8.65 -16.26 6.32
N ALA A 107 -8.33 -15.57 5.23
CA ALA A 107 -6.98 -15.19 4.86
C ALA A 107 -6.52 -13.93 5.59
#